data_ba9f2feb22c43a212eadb8c0fa44877b
#
_entry.id   ba9f2feb22c43a212eadb8c0fa44877b
#
_cell.length_a   1.000
_cell.length_b   1.000
_cell.length_c   1.000
_cell.angle_alpha   90.00
_cell.angle_beta   90.00
_cell.angle_gamma   90.00
#
_symmetry.space_group_name_H-M   'P 1'
#
loop_
_entity.id
_entity.type
_entity.pdbx_description
1 polymer ?
#
loop_
_entity_poly.entity_id
_entity_poly.type
_entity_poly.pdbx_seq_one_letter_code
_entity_poly.pdbx_strand_id
1 'polypeptide(L)'
;MSVTDRLYRRILMASAGITITATNDDGPVHLVQGKVRGTPETIDNLQVVQHYGLAVHAPVGSDAFVTFGNGDRSNGVVHATANQKARPRGQQPGEVSLFTDEGDMISLRRGHNIVITTPGTVTVSGATTVIIQASGKVRIETPRLEVTGDVIDHCDTQNHTAANMRSIYNTHTHGGVQGGSSHTAVPDQMQREDET
;
A
#
# COMPACT_ATOMS: atom_id res chain seq x y z
N MET A 1 24.91 35.26 -34.94
CA MET A 1 24.63 33.89 -34.55
C MET A 1 23.79 33.24 -35.65
N SER A 2 24.28 32.15 -36.24
CA SER A 2 23.58 31.51 -37.37
C SER A 2 22.29 30.84 -36.90
N VAL A 3 21.37 30.53 -37.84
CA VAL A 3 20.17 29.75 -37.56
C VAL A 3 20.54 28.36 -37.02
N THR A 4 21.59 27.79 -37.58
CA THR A 4 22.15 26.49 -37.14
C THR A 4 22.64 26.52 -35.70
N ASP A 5 23.34 27.59 -35.25
CA ASP A 5 23.80 27.72 -33.86
C ASP A 5 22.63 27.82 -32.88
N ARG A 6 21.56 28.52 -33.29
CA ARG A 6 20.34 28.64 -32.47
C ARG A 6 19.60 27.30 -32.34
N LEU A 7 19.47 26.58 -33.43
CA LEU A 7 18.85 25.27 -33.46
C LEU A 7 19.66 24.27 -32.59
N TYR A 8 20.97 24.25 -32.77
CA TYR A 8 21.88 23.38 -32.01
C TYR A 8 21.76 23.63 -30.49
N ARG A 9 21.75 24.87 -30.03
CA ARG A 9 21.55 25.21 -28.62
C ARG A 9 20.20 24.76 -28.10
N ARG A 10 19.11 24.96 -28.86
CA ARG A 10 17.77 24.48 -28.45
C ARG A 10 17.72 22.97 -28.29
N ILE A 11 18.36 22.24 -29.18
CA ILE A 11 18.44 20.76 -29.07
C ILE A 11 19.21 20.35 -27.82
N LEU A 12 20.37 20.96 -27.58
CA LEU A 12 21.18 20.66 -26.38
C LEU A 12 20.45 21.01 -25.08
N MET A 13 19.55 21.98 -25.09
CA MET A 13 18.78 22.42 -23.92
C MET A 13 17.42 21.76 -23.80
N ALA A 14 17.06 20.85 -24.70
CA ALA A 14 15.72 20.24 -24.74
C ALA A 14 15.46 19.25 -23.61
N SER A 15 16.50 18.69 -22.99
CA SER A 15 16.35 17.76 -21.88
C SER A 15 17.55 17.79 -20.94
N ALA A 16 17.34 17.38 -19.70
CA ALA A 16 18.42 17.24 -18.73
C ALA A 16 18.07 16.17 -17.67
N GLY A 17 19.13 15.54 -17.13
CA GLY A 17 19.03 14.85 -15.84
C GLY A 17 19.25 15.86 -14.71
N ILE A 18 18.40 15.82 -13.71
CA ILE A 18 18.49 16.69 -12.54
C ILE A 18 18.53 15.86 -11.26
N THR A 19 19.01 16.47 -10.17
CA THR A 19 18.80 15.97 -8.81
C THR A 19 17.84 16.92 -8.10
N ILE A 20 16.76 16.40 -7.54
CA ILE A 20 15.75 17.19 -6.84
C ILE A 20 16.36 17.81 -5.58
N THR A 21 16.25 19.13 -5.44
CA THR A 21 16.77 19.92 -4.31
C THR A 21 15.68 20.46 -3.40
N ALA A 22 14.46 20.67 -3.95
CA ALA A 22 13.28 21.02 -3.19
C ALA A 22 12.03 20.47 -3.90
N THR A 23 10.94 20.32 -3.16
CA THR A 23 9.67 19.82 -3.68
C THR A 23 8.52 20.54 -2.99
N ASN A 24 7.43 20.78 -3.74
CA ASN A 24 6.22 21.40 -3.25
C ASN A 24 4.99 20.70 -3.87
N ASP A 25 4.18 20.09 -3.02
CA ASP A 25 2.95 19.36 -3.36
C ASP A 25 1.70 19.94 -2.66
N ASP A 26 1.78 21.19 -2.16
CA ASP A 26 0.66 21.86 -1.48
C ASP A 26 -0.41 22.37 -2.46
N GLY A 27 -0.05 22.50 -3.74
CA GLY A 27 -0.93 23.03 -4.79
C GLY A 27 -1.59 21.94 -5.64
N PRO A 28 -2.39 22.35 -6.64
CA PRO A 28 -3.00 21.42 -7.59
C PRO A 28 -1.98 20.78 -8.55
N VAL A 29 -0.76 21.25 -8.57
CA VAL A 29 0.33 20.79 -9.42
C VAL A 29 1.55 20.52 -8.54
N HIS A 30 2.08 19.32 -8.62
CA HIS A 30 3.34 19.00 -7.95
C HIS A 30 4.51 19.67 -8.65
N LEU A 31 5.26 20.49 -7.92
CA LEU A 31 6.41 21.25 -8.41
C LEU A 31 7.69 20.80 -7.72
N VAL A 32 8.77 20.78 -8.45
CA VAL A 32 10.11 20.52 -7.91
C VAL A 32 11.12 21.55 -8.36
N GLN A 33 12.14 21.76 -7.52
CA GLN A 33 13.39 22.41 -7.89
C GLN A 33 14.44 21.35 -8.16
N GLY A 34 15.25 21.49 -9.18
CA GLY A 34 16.28 20.53 -9.50
C GLY A 34 17.59 21.15 -9.93
N LYS A 35 18.71 20.59 -9.44
CA LYS A 35 20.05 20.93 -9.89
C LYS A 35 20.40 20.08 -11.11
N VAL A 36 20.76 20.73 -12.21
CA VAL A 36 21.17 20.05 -13.44
C VAL A 36 22.51 19.34 -13.22
N ARG A 37 22.58 18.06 -13.58
CA ARG A 37 23.78 17.24 -13.35
C ARG A 37 24.95 17.76 -14.18
N GLY A 38 26.12 17.84 -13.55
CA GLY A 38 27.35 18.29 -14.19
C GLY A 38 27.45 19.82 -14.40
N THR A 39 26.47 20.58 -13.88
CA THR A 39 26.50 22.08 -13.98
C THR A 39 26.14 22.68 -12.62
N PRO A 40 26.42 23.99 -12.40
CA PRO A 40 25.95 24.71 -11.23
C PRO A 40 24.48 25.15 -11.34
N GLU A 41 23.81 24.93 -12.48
CA GLU A 41 22.45 25.40 -12.78
C GLU A 41 21.42 24.73 -11.89
N THR A 42 20.54 25.52 -11.27
CA THR A 42 19.37 25.09 -10.55
C THR A 42 18.13 25.67 -11.22
N ILE A 43 17.10 24.86 -11.43
CA ILE A 43 15.88 25.24 -12.11
C ILE A 43 14.71 25.02 -11.15
N ASP A 44 13.89 26.06 -10.99
CA ASP A 44 12.71 26.07 -10.15
C ASP A 44 11.44 25.78 -10.92
N ASN A 45 10.36 25.47 -10.17
CA ASN A 45 8.99 25.36 -10.68
C ASN A 45 8.84 24.35 -11.84
N LEU A 46 9.60 23.28 -11.80
CA LEU A 46 9.46 22.18 -12.73
C LEU A 46 8.22 21.37 -12.38
N GLN A 47 7.25 21.33 -13.29
CA GLN A 47 6.05 20.53 -13.11
C GLN A 47 6.37 19.03 -13.19
N VAL A 48 5.90 18.24 -12.21
CA VAL A 48 5.98 16.78 -12.26
C VAL A 48 4.71 16.23 -12.89
N VAL A 49 4.86 15.55 -14.03
CA VAL A 49 3.74 14.84 -14.69
C VAL A 49 3.85 13.36 -14.37
N GLN A 50 2.76 12.79 -13.88
CA GLN A 50 2.67 11.40 -13.46
C GLN A 50 1.60 10.66 -14.27
N HIS A 51 1.69 9.35 -14.30
CA HIS A 51 0.63 8.52 -14.89
C HIS A 51 -0.65 8.62 -14.07
N TYR A 52 -1.78 8.77 -14.73
CA TYR A 52 -3.08 8.78 -14.06
C TYR A 52 -3.25 7.54 -13.15
N GLY A 53 -3.66 7.79 -11.92
CA GLY A 53 -3.79 6.75 -10.89
C GLY A 53 -2.54 6.48 -10.06
N LEU A 54 -1.41 7.16 -10.33
CA LEU A 54 -0.22 7.15 -9.50
C LEU A 54 0.07 8.58 -9.03
N ALA A 55 0.17 8.77 -7.72
CA ALA A 55 0.66 10.00 -7.11
C ALA A 55 1.94 9.67 -6.34
N VAL A 56 3.06 10.22 -6.77
CA VAL A 56 4.38 9.97 -6.21
C VAL A 56 5.03 11.29 -5.85
N HIS A 57 5.43 11.42 -4.60
CA HIS A 57 6.20 12.56 -4.10
C HIS A 57 7.63 12.08 -3.83
N ALA A 58 8.51 12.23 -4.83
CA ALA A 58 9.89 11.79 -4.72
C ALA A 58 10.66 12.64 -3.69
N PRO A 59 11.39 12.04 -2.73
CA PRO A 59 12.11 12.79 -1.71
C PRO A 59 13.28 13.59 -2.33
N VAL A 60 13.68 14.66 -1.64
CA VAL A 60 14.86 15.45 -1.99
C VAL A 60 16.10 14.54 -2.10
N GLY A 61 16.93 14.78 -3.09
CA GLY A 61 18.08 13.95 -3.44
C GLY A 61 17.75 12.83 -4.44
N SER A 62 16.49 12.70 -4.86
CA SER A 62 16.11 11.81 -5.94
C SER A 62 16.59 12.35 -7.29
N ASP A 63 16.86 11.44 -8.20
CA ASP A 63 17.14 11.76 -9.59
C ASP A 63 15.83 11.99 -10.34
N ALA A 64 15.85 12.90 -11.32
CA ALA A 64 14.75 13.11 -12.22
C ALA A 64 15.21 13.39 -13.65
N PHE A 65 14.32 13.10 -14.60
CA PHE A 65 14.51 13.45 -16.01
C PHE A 65 13.50 14.52 -16.40
N VAL A 66 14.01 15.64 -16.95
CA VAL A 66 13.21 16.79 -17.34
C VAL A 66 13.36 17.08 -18.83
N THR A 67 12.25 17.46 -19.47
CA THR A 67 12.24 18.00 -20.83
C THR A 67 11.78 19.45 -20.82
N PHE A 68 12.32 20.24 -21.74
CA PHE A 68 12.07 21.66 -21.87
C PHE A 68 11.48 21.96 -23.24
N GLY A 69 10.26 22.49 -23.27
CA GLY A 69 9.60 22.87 -24.50
C GLY A 69 10.44 23.86 -25.28
N ASN A 70 10.81 23.54 -26.52
CA ASN A 70 11.69 24.37 -27.40
C ASN A 70 13.05 24.74 -26.78
N GLY A 71 13.55 24.00 -25.78
CA GLY A 71 14.74 24.31 -25.03
C GLY A 71 14.60 25.48 -24.06
N ASP A 72 13.39 25.87 -23.73
CA ASP A 72 13.07 26.92 -22.75
C ASP A 72 13.10 26.36 -21.32
N ARG A 73 14.09 26.78 -20.54
CA ARG A 73 14.29 26.34 -19.15
C ARG A 73 13.18 26.76 -18.21
N SER A 74 12.38 27.77 -18.57
CA SER A 74 11.22 28.19 -17.76
C SER A 74 10.00 27.29 -17.93
N ASN A 75 10.00 26.41 -18.94
CA ASN A 75 8.90 25.50 -19.26
C ASN A 75 9.39 24.05 -19.22
N GLY A 76 9.81 23.61 -18.04
CA GLY A 76 10.32 22.27 -17.82
C GLY A 76 9.26 21.33 -17.25
N VAL A 77 9.21 20.10 -17.77
CA VAL A 77 8.34 19.04 -17.32
C VAL A 77 9.16 17.81 -16.90
N VAL A 78 8.99 17.36 -15.68
CA VAL A 78 9.60 16.14 -15.14
C VAL A 78 8.71 14.97 -15.49
N HIS A 79 9.26 13.96 -16.18
CA HIS A 79 8.55 12.77 -16.64
C HIS A 79 8.85 11.53 -15.80
N ALA A 80 9.99 11.50 -15.11
CA ALA A 80 10.40 10.34 -14.34
C ALA A 80 11.24 10.79 -13.14
N THR A 81 11.03 10.11 -12.04
CA THR A 81 11.82 10.25 -10.81
C THR A 81 12.37 8.89 -10.39
N ALA A 82 13.54 8.85 -9.77
CA ALA A 82 14.14 7.64 -9.25
C ALA A 82 14.96 7.96 -8.00
N ASN A 83 14.81 7.13 -6.97
CA ASN A 83 15.66 7.20 -5.79
C ASN A 83 16.56 5.97 -5.70
N GLN A 84 17.84 6.14 -5.98
CA GLN A 84 18.81 5.03 -6.02
C GLN A 84 19.08 4.41 -4.64
N LYS A 85 18.78 5.12 -3.55
CA LYS A 85 18.96 4.63 -2.19
C LYS A 85 17.79 3.76 -1.73
N ALA A 86 16.56 4.19 -2.02
CA ALA A 86 15.34 3.51 -1.59
C ALA A 86 14.89 2.36 -2.52
N ARG A 87 15.32 2.40 -3.78
CA ARG A 87 14.93 1.44 -4.79
C ARG A 87 15.20 0.00 -4.36
N PRO A 88 14.21 -0.93 -4.41
CA PRO A 88 14.42 -2.36 -4.20
C PRO A 88 15.43 -2.94 -5.19
N ARG A 89 16.33 -3.79 -4.69
CA ARG A 89 17.38 -4.44 -5.49
C ARG A 89 17.15 -5.95 -5.57
N GLY A 90 17.79 -6.61 -6.53
CA GLY A 90 17.71 -8.05 -6.68
C GLY A 90 16.39 -8.56 -7.26
N GLN A 91 15.56 -7.70 -7.82
CA GLN A 91 14.35 -8.10 -8.55
C GLN A 91 14.73 -8.88 -9.81
N GLN A 92 13.98 -9.93 -10.10
CA GLN A 92 14.12 -10.67 -11.34
C GLN A 92 13.41 -9.97 -12.50
N PRO A 93 13.83 -10.20 -13.75
CA PRO A 93 13.12 -9.65 -14.91
C PRO A 93 11.62 -10.00 -14.90
N GLY A 94 10.76 -8.98 -15.02
CA GLY A 94 9.31 -9.10 -14.99
C GLY A 94 8.68 -9.00 -13.61
N GLU A 95 9.45 -8.77 -12.54
CA GLU A 95 8.92 -8.40 -11.23
C GLU A 95 8.66 -6.89 -11.15
N VAL A 96 7.65 -6.50 -10.38
CA VAL A 96 7.26 -5.11 -10.17
C VAL A 96 7.07 -4.86 -8.67
N SER A 97 7.54 -3.70 -8.19
CA SER A 97 7.29 -3.27 -6.81
C SER A 97 6.87 -1.81 -6.74
N LEU A 98 5.86 -1.53 -5.92
CA LEU A 98 5.57 -0.21 -5.38
C LEU A 98 6.21 -0.14 -4.00
N PHE A 99 6.93 0.94 -3.71
CA PHE A 99 7.71 1.02 -2.49
C PHE A 99 7.87 2.45 -1.99
N THR A 100 8.17 2.60 -0.69
CA THR A 100 8.58 3.85 -0.06
C THR A 100 10.03 3.72 0.45
N ASP A 101 10.62 4.84 0.83
CA ASP A 101 11.94 4.89 1.47
C ASP A 101 11.91 4.41 2.94
N GLU A 102 10.71 4.28 3.53
CA GLU A 102 10.50 3.75 4.87
C GLU A 102 10.36 2.22 4.93
N GLY A 103 10.35 1.55 3.79
CA GLY A 103 10.35 0.09 3.70
C GLY A 103 8.99 -0.55 3.43
N ASP A 104 7.95 0.25 3.22
CA ASP A 104 6.65 -0.26 2.75
C ASP A 104 6.76 -0.71 1.31
N MET A 105 6.18 -1.87 0.99
CA MET A 105 6.30 -2.43 -0.35
C MET A 105 5.14 -3.34 -0.71
N ILE A 106 4.64 -3.20 -1.94
CA ILE A 106 3.78 -4.17 -2.62
C ILE A 106 4.56 -4.74 -3.78
N SER A 107 4.86 -6.03 -3.75
CA SER A 107 5.67 -6.72 -4.77
C SER A 107 4.88 -7.77 -5.52
N LEU A 108 4.93 -7.71 -6.85
CA LEU A 108 4.45 -8.75 -7.75
C LEU A 108 5.67 -9.57 -8.20
N ARG A 109 5.81 -10.78 -7.67
CA ARG A 109 6.99 -11.62 -7.85
C ARG A 109 6.74 -12.80 -8.78
N ARG A 110 7.79 -13.37 -9.29
CA ARG A 110 7.73 -14.63 -10.04
C ARG A 110 7.05 -15.73 -9.19
N GLY A 111 6.42 -16.71 -9.88
CA GLY A 111 5.68 -17.78 -9.22
C GLY A 111 4.29 -17.37 -8.73
N HIS A 112 3.70 -16.30 -9.31
CA HIS A 112 2.35 -15.80 -9.02
C HIS A 112 2.17 -15.33 -7.56
N ASN A 113 3.21 -14.74 -6.98
CA ASN A 113 3.19 -14.26 -5.61
C ASN A 113 3.00 -12.73 -5.54
N ILE A 114 2.04 -12.29 -4.75
CA ILE A 114 1.87 -10.89 -4.35
C ILE A 114 2.22 -10.80 -2.87
N VAL A 115 3.17 -9.93 -2.53
CA VAL A 115 3.65 -9.76 -1.16
C VAL A 115 3.46 -8.29 -0.75
N ILE A 116 2.77 -8.08 0.36
CA ILE A 116 2.64 -6.77 1.01
C ILE A 116 3.51 -6.80 2.25
N THR A 117 4.45 -5.87 2.36
CA THR A 117 5.36 -5.74 3.50
C THR A 117 5.29 -4.33 4.05
N THR A 118 5.12 -4.19 5.36
CA THR A 118 5.20 -2.92 6.07
C THR A 118 5.76 -3.15 7.48
N PRO A 119 6.61 -2.28 8.01
CA PRO A 119 6.96 -2.29 9.44
C PRO A 119 5.85 -1.72 10.32
N GLY A 120 4.83 -1.09 9.73
CA GLY A 120 3.71 -0.45 10.41
C GLY A 120 2.40 -1.24 10.30
N THR A 121 1.33 -0.56 9.96
CA THR A 121 -0.05 -1.09 9.93
C THR A 121 -0.58 -1.17 8.51
N VAL A 122 -1.29 -2.25 8.18
CA VAL A 122 -2.11 -2.36 6.96
C VAL A 122 -3.55 -2.11 7.34
N THR A 123 -4.16 -1.07 6.78
CA THR A 123 -5.57 -0.72 7.03
C THR A 123 -6.37 -0.83 5.74
N VAL A 124 -7.49 -1.54 5.80
CA VAL A 124 -8.54 -1.55 4.76
C VAL A 124 -9.76 -0.85 5.35
N SER A 125 -10.09 0.34 4.87
CA SER A 125 -11.19 1.16 5.43
C SER A 125 -12.16 1.62 4.35
N GLY A 126 -13.38 1.97 4.77
CA GLY A 126 -14.45 2.49 3.90
C GLY A 126 -15.08 1.44 2.96
N ALA A 127 -14.65 0.19 3.02
CA ALA A 127 -15.27 -0.87 2.24
C ALA A 127 -16.59 -1.32 2.85
N THR A 128 -17.62 -1.48 2.02
CA THR A 128 -18.90 -2.11 2.46
C THR A 128 -18.70 -3.60 2.71
N THR A 129 -17.84 -4.26 1.93
CA THR A 129 -17.56 -5.70 2.04
C THR A 129 -16.11 -5.95 1.66
N VAL A 130 -15.45 -6.83 2.40
CA VAL A 130 -14.14 -7.40 2.04
C VAL A 130 -14.32 -8.89 1.82
N ILE A 131 -13.96 -9.39 0.64
CA ILE A 131 -14.02 -10.81 0.29
C ILE A 131 -12.60 -11.34 0.11
N ILE A 132 -12.26 -12.38 0.87
CA ILE A 132 -11.02 -13.14 0.69
C ILE A 132 -11.39 -14.55 0.26
N GLN A 133 -11.13 -14.89 -1.00
CA GLN A 133 -11.46 -16.18 -1.58
C GLN A 133 -10.19 -16.97 -1.89
N ALA A 134 -10.06 -18.15 -1.36
CA ALA A 134 -8.95 -19.05 -1.60
C ALA A 134 -9.46 -20.49 -1.80
N SER A 135 -8.95 -21.20 -2.81
CA SER A 135 -9.33 -22.60 -3.06
C SER A 135 -8.75 -23.58 -2.03
N GLY A 136 -7.69 -23.21 -1.36
CA GLY A 136 -7.03 -24.05 -0.35
C GLY A 136 -7.39 -23.63 1.07
N LYS A 137 -6.79 -22.56 1.56
CA LYS A 137 -7.02 -22.05 2.91
C LYS A 137 -6.68 -20.57 3.02
N VAL A 138 -7.31 -19.90 4.00
CA VAL A 138 -6.84 -18.62 4.55
C VAL A 138 -6.16 -18.91 5.89
N ARG A 139 -4.93 -18.42 6.06
CA ARG A 139 -4.17 -18.56 7.31
C ARG A 139 -3.91 -17.19 7.91
N ILE A 140 -4.23 -17.01 9.17
CA ILE A 140 -3.98 -15.80 9.95
C ILE A 140 -2.99 -16.18 11.05
N GLU A 141 -1.78 -15.60 11.00
CA GLU A 141 -0.73 -15.79 12.00
C GLU A 141 -0.65 -14.54 12.87
N THR A 142 -1.29 -14.59 14.03
CA THR A 142 -1.32 -13.51 14.99
C THR A 142 -1.47 -14.05 16.41
N PRO A 143 -0.85 -13.43 17.44
CA PRO A 143 -1.13 -13.78 18.83
C PRO A 143 -2.59 -13.55 19.23
N ARG A 144 -3.31 -12.62 18.58
CA ARG A 144 -4.70 -12.27 18.88
C ARG A 144 -5.45 -11.85 17.62
N LEU A 145 -6.65 -12.36 17.44
CA LEU A 145 -7.60 -11.95 16.42
C LEU A 145 -8.83 -11.35 17.11
N GLU A 146 -9.09 -10.08 16.84
CA GLU A 146 -10.24 -9.35 17.37
C GLU A 146 -11.28 -9.14 16.28
N VAL A 147 -12.53 -9.41 16.61
CA VAL A 147 -13.69 -9.21 15.73
C VAL A 147 -14.77 -8.51 16.53
N THR A 148 -15.23 -7.35 16.07
CA THR A 148 -16.23 -6.53 16.78
C THR A 148 -17.67 -7.00 16.58
N GLY A 149 -17.90 -7.90 15.62
CA GLY A 149 -19.22 -8.48 15.31
C GLY A 149 -19.22 -10.00 15.41
N ASP A 150 -20.20 -10.60 14.78
CA ASP A 150 -20.39 -12.04 14.78
C ASP A 150 -19.39 -12.76 13.85
N VAL A 151 -18.97 -13.94 14.25
CA VAL A 151 -18.23 -14.90 13.43
C VAL A 151 -19.15 -16.08 13.14
N ILE A 152 -19.36 -16.37 11.86
CA ILE A 152 -20.19 -17.48 11.37
C ILE A 152 -19.31 -18.40 10.54
N ASP A 153 -19.20 -19.65 10.92
CA ASP A 153 -18.64 -20.70 10.09
C ASP A 153 -19.73 -21.34 9.22
N HIS A 154 -19.38 -21.99 8.11
CA HIS A 154 -20.34 -22.60 7.18
C HIS A 154 -21.53 -21.70 6.82
N CYS A 155 -21.27 -20.41 6.62
CA CYS A 155 -22.28 -19.35 6.45
C CYS A 155 -23.26 -19.58 5.27
N ASP A 156 -22.92 -20.45 4.32
CA ASP A 156 -23.79 -20.82 3.20
C ASP A 156 -24.86 -21.86 3.59
N THR A 157 -24.72 -22.56 4.73
CA THR A 157 -25.57 -23.66 5.14
C THR A 157 -26.18 -23.51 6.52
N GLN A 158 -25.67 -22.59 7.33
CA GLN A 158 -26.17 -22.32 8.68
C GLN A 158 -25.91 -20.84 9.07
N ASN A 159 -26.60 -20.35 10.10
CA ASN A 159 -26.52 -18.98 10.59
C ASN A 159 -26.17 -18.89 12.11
N HIS A 160 -25.67 -19.95 12.70
CA HIS A 160 -25.25 -19.94 14.10
C HIS A 160 -23.90 -19.19 14.23
N THR A 161 -23.86 -18.22 15.12
CA THR A 161 -22.65 -17.45 15.41
C THR A 161 -21.82 -18.08 16.52
N ALA A 162 -20.56 -17.74 16.63
CA ALA A 162 -19.73 -18.14 17.76
C ALA A 162 -20.31 -17.66 19.11
N ALA A 163 -20.98 -16.52 19.15
CA ALA A 163 -21.69 -16.01 20.31
C ALA A 163 -22.87 -16.93 20.68
N ASN A 164 -23.67 -17.36 19.69
CA ASN A 164 -24.77 -18.33 19.93
C ASN A 164 -24.26 -19.67 20.45
N MET A 165 -23.15 -20.16 19.89
CA MET A 165 -22.55 -21.42 20.37
C MET A 165 -22.12 -21.32 21.84
N ARG A 166 -21.51 -20.21 22.26
CA ARG A 166 -21.20 -19.96 23.68
C ARG A 166 -22.42 -19.94 24.56
N SER A 167 -23.50 -19.27 24.10
CA SER A 167 -24.77 -19.21 24.83
C SER A 167 -25.40 -20.61 25.01
N ILE A 168 -25.44 -21.40 23.93
CA ILE A 168 -25.95 -22.79 23.97
C ILE A 168 -25.12 -23.64 24.95
N TYR A 169 -23.78 -23.54 24.86
CA TYR A 169 -22.89 -24.26 25.76
C TYR A 169 -23.14 -23.91 27.21
N ASN A 170 -23.24 -22.63 27.55
CA ASN A 170 -23.40 -22.15 28.93
C ASN A 170 -24.77 -22.50 29.54
N THR A 171 -25.79 -22.77 28.72
CA THR A 171 -27.17 -23.03 29.18
C THR A 171 -27.62 -24.47 29.00
N HIS A 172 -26.87 -25.32 28.28
CA HIS A 172 -27.30 -26.69 28.05
C HIS A 172 -27.29 -27.53 29.36
N THR A 173 -28.22 -28.43 29.43
CA THR A 173 -28.37 -29.39 30.54
C THR A 173 -28.56 -30.80 30.00
N HIS A 174 -28.25 -31.79 30.79
CA HIS A 174 -28.46 -33.20 30.43
C HIS A 174 -29.70 -33.76 31.16
N GLY A 175 -30.60 -34.42 30.43
CA GLY A 175 -31.73 -35.14 30.98
C GLY A 175 -31.36 -36.55 31.42
N GLY A 176 -32.29 -37.22 32.14
CA GLY A 176 -32.17 -38.64 32.46
C GLY A 176 -31.17 -38.98 33.56
N VAL A 177 -30.73 -38.03 34.36
CA VAL A 177 -29.89 -38.28 35.53
C VAL A 177 -30.66 -39.02 36.62
N GLN A 178 -30.10 -40.09 37.13
CA GLN A 178 -30.69 -40.95 38.20
C GLN A 178 -32.07 -41.58 37.86
N GLY A 179 -32.35 -41.87 36.60
CA GLY A 179 -33.53 -42.55 36.15
C GLY A 179 -34.87 -41.81 36.30
N GLY A 180 -34.82 -40.45 36.39
CA GLY A 180 -36.01 -39.59 36.51
C GLY A 180 -36.10 -38.56 35.40
N SER A 181 -37.09 -37.68 35.47
CA SER A 181 -37.29 -36.53 34.56
C SER A 181 -36.42 -35.30 34.91
N SER A 182 -35.52 -35.46 35.87
CA SER A 182 -34.62 -34.40 36.31
C SER A 182 -33.54 -34.09 35.27
N HIS A 183 -33.05 -32.88 35.25
CA HIS A 183 -31.94 -32.41 34.45
C HIS A 183 -30.72 -32.11 35.34
N THR A 184 -29.53 -32.14 34.76
CA THR A 184 -28.34 -31.63 35.45
C THR A 184 -28.45 -30.12 35.65
N ALA A 185 -27.64 -29.58 36.54
CA ALA A 185 -27.36 -28.13 36.50
C ALA A 185 -26.67 -27.73 35.19
N VAL A 186 -26.61 -26.46 34.93
CA VAL A 186 -25.78 -25.90 33.84
C VAL A 186 -24.30 -26.23 34.08
N PRO A 187 -23.44 -26.22 33.07
CA PRO A 187 -22.02 -26.52 33.22
C PRO A 187 -21.36 -25.62 34.27
N ASP A 188 -20.50 -26.22 35.12
CA ASP A 188 -19.71 -25.47 36.11
C ASP A 188 -18.67 -24.56 35.43
N GLN A 189 -18.19 -24.97 34.25
CA GLN A 189 -17.26 -24.17 33.45
C GLN A 189 -18.02 -23.46 32.33
N MET A 190 -18.19 -22.16 32.47
CA MET A 190 -18.80 -21.31 31.46
C MET A 190 -17.75 -20.66 30.58
N GLN A 191 -18.10 -20.47 29.30
CA GLN A 191 -17.31 -19.61 28.41
C GLN A 191 -17.59 -18.16 28.80
N ARG A 192 -16.69 -17.57 29.60
CA ARG A 192 -16.83 -16.19 30.05
C ARG A 192 -16.71 -15.26 28.85
N GLU A 193 -17.57 -14.25 28.77
CA GLU A 193 -17.30 -13.03 28.03
C GLU A 193 -16.26 -12.28 28.84
N ASP A 194 -15.04 -12.13 28.31
CA ASP A 194 -13.96 -11.48 29.02
C ASP A 194 -14.38 -10.06 29.41
N GLU A 195 -14.25 -9.75 30.68
CA GLU A 195 -14.33 -8.38 31.18
C GLU A 195 -13.18 -7.59 30.56
N THR A 196 -13.50 -6.64 29.65
CA THR A 196 -12.57 -5.66 29.09
C THR A 196 -12.23 -4.57 30.09
#